data_0bc73c1cf97cc2c0ac7c647b9c1e0d46
#
_entry.id   0bc73c1cf97cc2c0ac7c647b9c1e0d46
#
_cell.length_a   1.000
_cell.length_b   1.000
_cell.length_c   1.000
_cell.angle_alpha   90.00
_cell.angle_beta   90.00
_cell.angle_gamma   90.00
#
_symmetry.space_group_name_H-M   'P 1'
#
loop_
_entity.id
_entity.type
_entity.pdbx_description
1 polymer ?
#
loop_
_entity_poly.entity_id
_entity_poly.type
_entity_poly.pdbx_seq_one_letter_code
_entity_poly.pdbx_strand_id
1 'polypeptide(L)'
;RKGVKFSDGSDFNANNVKKNFDSIFLNKERHSWFGLTDHIKSYRAVDENTFELILDEAYTPTLYDLAMIRPIRFLADAGFPDDGDTYKGIKASIGTGPWILKEHKKDEYAIFEKNPNYWGEKPLLDEVIIKIIPDAETRALQFEAGELDMIYGNGLISYDTFKSYQGDSKYQTAISEPMSTRLLMFNTTSGVLNDINLRYALTYATDKKAISEGILNGIEKPADTIFAPNMPHSKQDLKPFEYNLDKAKEYIEKAGYKMGKEFYEKDGQILTLVFP
;
A
#
# COMPACT_ATOMS: atom_id res chain seq x y z
N ARG A 1 15.78 -0.54 23.01
CA ARG A 1 17.00 0.27 22.82
C ARG A 1 17.05 1.34 23.88
N LYS A 2 18.26 1.58 24.47
CA LYS A 2 18.47 2.60 25.51
C LYS A 2 18.96 3.91 24.89
N GLY A 3 18.65 5.04 25.55
CA GLY A 3 19.15 6.37 25.18
C GLY A 3 18.54 6.96 23.90
N VAL A 4 17.43 6.40 23.41
CA VAL A 4 16.69 7.00 22.29
C VAL A 4 15.90 8.20 22.79
N LYS A 5 15.98 9.31 22.04
CA LYS A 5 15.24 10.53 22.29
C LYS A 5 14.18 10.76 21.20
N PHE A 6 13.07 11.34 21.60
CA PHE A 6 12.15 11.97 20.67
C PHE A 6 12.74 13.27 20.08
N SER A 7 12.12 13.78 19.04
CA SER A 7 12.59 15.02 18.38
C SER A 7 12.56 16.27 19.28
N ASP A 8 11.71 16.28 20.31
CA ASP A 8 11.69 17.33 21.33
C ASP A 8 12.72 17.15 22.46
N GLY A 9 13.53 16.09 22.40
CA GLY A 9 14.57 15.75 23.39
C GLY A 9 14.07 14.91 24.56
N SER A 10 12.77 14.63 24.68
CA SER A 10 12.24 13.74 25.72
C SER A 10 12.68 12.29 25.49
N ASP A 11 12.68 11.49 26.56
CA ASP A 11 13.14 10.11 26.53
C ASP A 11 12.10 9.18 25.92
N PHE A 12 12.52 8.30 25.00
CA PHE A 12 11.73 7.18 24.53
C PHE A 12 11.92 5.99 25.48
N ASN A 13 10.86 5.54 26.10
CA ASN A 13 10.87 4.45 27.08
C ASN A 13 9.61 3.56 27.00
N ALA A 14 9.57 2.50 27.80
CA ALA A 14 8.47 1.53 27.78
C ALA A 14 7.11 2.14 28.19
N ASN A 15 7.06 3.21 28.98
CA ASN A 15 5.81 3.89 29.32
C ASN A 15 5.24 4.65 28.11
N ASN A 16 6.10 5.29 27.29
CA ASN A 16 5.66 5.91 26.04
C ASN A 16 5.12 4.84 25.07
N VAL A 17 5.80 3.69 24.98
CA VAL A 17 5.32 2.56 24.15
C VAL A 17 3.94 2.13 24.62
N LYS A 18 3.76 1.93 25.94
CA LYS A 18 2.44 1.58 26.51
C LYS A 18 1.36 2.60 26.17
N LYS A 19 1.63 3.88 26.34
CA LYS A 19 0.68 4.97 26.00
C LYS A 19 0.27 4.94 24.54
N ASN A 20 1.21 4.67 23.62
CA ASN A 20 0.91 4.51 22.21
C ASN A 20 0.01 3.29 21.95
N PHE A 21 0.26 2.16 22.61
CA PHE A 21 -0.63 0.99 22.55
C PHE A 21 -2.01 1.30 23.14
N ASP A 22 -2.11 2.03 24.25
CA ASP A 22 -3.40 2.46 24.81
C ASP A 22 -4.21 3.25 23.75
N SER A 23 -3.58 4.17 23.03
CA SER A 23 -4.23 4.93 21.95
C SER A 23 -4.61 4.05 20.74
N ILE A 24 -3.79 3.05 20.38
CA ILE A 24 -4.12 2.09 19.31
C ILE A 24 -5.38 1.30 19.68
N PHE A 25 -5.46 0.81 20.94
CA PHE A 25 -6.60 0.04 21.41
C PHE A 25 -7.86 0.89 21.55
N LEU A 26 -7.74 2.14 21.97
CA LEU A 26 -8.86 3.10 21.99
C LEU A 26 -9.47 3.27 20.59
N ASN A 27 -8.66 3.16 19.56
CA ASN A 27 -9.04 3.30 18.15
C ASN A 27 -9.03 1.96 17.37
N LYS A 28 -9.20 0.83 18.04
CA LYS A 28 -9.09 -0.50 17.45
C LYS A 28 -10.00 -0.71 16.24
N GLU A 29 -11.23 -0.25 16.29
CA GLU A 29 -12.19 -0.37 15.17
C GLU A 29 -11.69 0.31 13.90
N ARG A 30 -11.03 1.45 14.02
CA ARG A 30 -10.40 2.16 12.88
C ARG A 30 -9.26 1.36 12.25
N HIS A 31 -8.68 0.45 13.02
CA HIS A 31 -7.56 -0.40 12.62
C HIS A 31 -7.95 -1.87 12.54
N SER A 32 -9.22 -2.19 12.26
CA SER A 32 -9.75 -3.55 12.19
C SER A 32 -9.05 -4.46 11.15
N TRP A 33 -8.34 -3.87 10.20
CA TRP A 33 -7.49 -4.58 9.25
C TRP A 33 -6.14 -5.05 9.84
N PHE A 34 -5.79 -4.58 11.06
CA PHE A 34 -4.50 -4.84 11.71
C PHE A 34 -4.62 -6.03 12.65
N GLY A 35 -4.26 -7.22 12.14
CA GLY A 35 -4.49 -8.51 12.82
C GLY A 35 -3.86 -8.63 14.20
N LEU A 36 -2.68 -8.05 14.43
CA LEU A 36 -1.99 -8.16 15.72
C LEU A 36 -2.86 -7.71 16.90
N THR A 37 -3.70 -6.69 16.75
CA THR A 37 -4.56 -6.21 17.84
C THR A 37 -5.60 -7.24 18.32
N ASP A 38 -5.94 -8.21 17.48
CA ASP A 38 -6.88 -9.28 17.83
C ASP A 38 -6.22 -10.39 18.64
N HIS A 39 -4.88 -10.52 18.54
CA HIS A 39 -4.08 -11.53 19.24
C HIS A 39 -3.40 -11.00 20.49
N ILE A 40 -3.46 -9.69 20.79
CA ILE A 40 -2.89 -9.14 22.01
C ILE A 40 -3.82 -9.38 23.18
N LYS A 41 -3.40 -10.25 24.10
CA LYS A 41 -4.08 -10.53 25.37
C LYS A 41 -3.85 -9.42 26.38
N SER A 42 -2.61 -8.94 26.51
CA SER A 42 -2.24 -7.84 27.40
C SER A 42 -0.88 -7.27 27.01
N TYR A 43 -0.60 -6.06 27.52
CA TYR A 43 0.69 -5.40 27.37
C TYR A 43 0.99 -4.52 28.58
N ARG A 44 2.28 -4.35 28.89
CA ARG A 44 2.71 -3.51 30.01
C ARG A 44 4.15 -3.02 29.85
N ALA A 45 4.45 -1.88 30.44
CA ALA A 45 5.81 -1.50 30.77
C ALA A 45 6.24 -2.26 32.04
N VAL A 46 7.26 -3.10 31.94
CA VAL A 46 7.81 -3.86 33.10
C VAL A 46 8.77 -2.99 33.85
N ASP A 47 9.63 -2.28 33.14
CA ASP A 47 10.55 -1.26 33.63
C ASP A 47 10.73 -0.19 32.55
N GLU A 48 11.62 0.75 32.76
CA GLU A 48 11.88 1.86 31.83
C GLU A 48 12.26 1.40 30.42
N ASN A 49 12.94 0.27 30.27
CA ASN A 49 13.47 -0.21 29.00
C ASN A 49 12.85 -1.52 28.51
N THR A 50 11.91 -2.08 29.27
CA THR A 50 11.26 -3.37 28.98
C THR A 50 9.77 -3.20 28.82
N PHE A 51 9.28 -3.40 27.61
CA PHE A 51 7.86 -3.49 27.28
C PHE A 51 7.52 -4.96 26.97
N GLU A 52 6.50 -5.47 27.65
CA GLU A 52 6.02 -6.85 27.49
C GLU A 52 4.70 -6.83 26.71
N LEU A 53 4.65 -7.65 25.66
CA LEU A 53 3.47 -7.91 24.84
C LEU A 53 3.12 -9.39 24.99
N ILE A 54 1.93 -9.70 25.53
CA ILE A 54 1.45 -11.06 25.73
C ILE A 54 0.36 -11.33 24.69
N LEU A 55 0.57 -12.36 23.88
CA LEU A 55 -0.40 -12.83 22.91
C LEU A 55 -1.25 -13.95 23.51
N ASP A 56 -2.47 -14.13 23.02
CA ASP A 56 -3.37 -15.22 23.41
C ASP A 56 -2.93 -16.55 22.77
N GLU A 57 -2.36 -16.49 21.56
CA GLU A 57 -1.78 -17.64 20.86
C GLU A 57 -0.55 -17.21 20.02
N ALA A 58 0.12 -18.19 19.41
CA ALA A 58 1.27 -17.92 18.54
C ALA A 58 0.78 -17.26 17.25
N TYR A 59 1.13 -15.99 17.04
CA TYR A 59 0.80 -15.21 15.87
C TYR A 59 2.07 -14.91 15.05
N THR A 60 2.33 -15.71 14.03
CA THR A 60 3.55 -15.63 13.20
C THR A 60 3.82 -14.23 12.62
N PRO A 61 2.83 -13.44 12.14
CA PRO A 61 3.07 -12.11 11.61
C PRO A 61 3.46 -11.03 12.63
N THR A 62 3.52 -11.33 13.92
CA THR A 62 3.75 -10.34 14.99
C THR A 62 4.85 -9.32 14.69
N LEU A 63 6.04 -9.76 14.27
CA LEU A 63 7.17 -8.85 14.00
C LEU A 63 6.96 -8.01 12.75
N TYR A 64 6.27 -8.54 11.75
CA TYR A 64 5.90 -7.79 10.54
C TYR A 64 4.86 -6.72 10.88
N ASP A 65 3.86 -7.06 11.68
CA ASP A 65 2.83 -6.14 12.12
C ASP A 65 3.42 -5.03 12.99
N LEU A 66 4.35 -5.35 13.89
CA LEU A 66 5.06 -4.35 14.70
C LEU A 66 5.95 -3.40 13.86
N ALA A 67 6.32 -3.79 12.64
CA ALA A 67 7.04 -2.94 11.70
C ALA A 67 6.12 -2.08 10.81
N MET A 68 4.80 -2.25 10.91
CA MET A 68 3.85 -1.47 10.11
C MET A 68 3.87 0.00 10.51
N ILE A 69 4.01 0.88 9.53
CA ILE A 69 4.04 2.34 9.74
C ILE A 69 2.75 2.84 10.41
N ARG A 70 1.64 2.14 10.20
CA ARG A 70 0.33 2.47 10.76
C ARG A 70 -0.36 1.17 11.19
N PRO A 71 -0.82 1.03 12.46
CA PRO A 71 -0.88 2.07 13.50
C PRO A 71 0.39 2.18 14.37
N ILE A 72 1.42 1.34 14.16
CA ILE A 72 2.61 1.26 15.02
C ILE A 72 3.56 2.44 14.71
N ARG A 73 3.22 3.61 15.25
CA ARG A 73 4.07 4.80 15.28
C ARG A 73 4.10 5.33 16.70
N PHE A 74 5.30 5.59 17.21
CA PHE A 74 5.47 6.06 18.57
C PHE A 74 5.55 7.57 18.61
N LEU A 75 4.59 8.17 19.30
CA LEU A 75 4.45 9.59 19.54
C LEU A 75 4.92 9.91 20.96
N ALA A 76 5.67 11.00 21.13
CA ALA A 76 6.02 11.50 22.47
C ALA A 76 4.76 11.96 23.24
N ASP A 77 4.86 12.00 24.56
CA ASP A 77 3.74 12.38 25.43
C ASP A 77 3.15 13.76 25.10
N ALA A 78 4.01 14.72 24.76
CA ALA A 78 3.61 16.07 24.37
C ALA A 78 2.85 16.12 23.02
N GLY A 79 2.97 15.09 22.21
CA GLY A 79 2.29 15.00 20.92
C GLY A 79 0.84 14.53 21.01
N PHE A 80 0.44 13.92 22.13
CA PHE A 80 -0.93 13.43 22.32
C PHE A 80 -1.91 14.58 22.63
N PRO A 81 -3.19 14.45 22.21
CA PRO A 81 -4.30 15.22 22.76
C PRO A 81 -4.43 15.01 24.28
N ASP A 82 -5.08 15.96 24.99
CA ASP A 82 -5.22 15.90 26.46
C ASP A 82 -6.03 14.69 26.93
N ASP A 83 -6.97 14.21 26.13
CA ASP A 83 -7.77 13.01 26.38
C ASP A 83 -7.06 11.72 25.92
N GLY A 84 -5.87 11.80 25.31
CA GLY A 84 -5.12 10.68 24.76
C GLY A 84 -5.69 10.09 23.48
N ASP A 85 -6.82 10.57 22.98
CA ASP A 85 -7.49 10.07 21.79
C ASP A 85 -6.95 10.71 20.51
N THR A 86 -6.22 9.93 19.73
CA THR A 86 -5.66 10.36 18.45
C THR A 86 -6.63 10.24 17.24
N TYR A 87 -7.90 9.91 17.49
CA TYR A 87 -8.88 9.74 16.41
C TYR A 87 -9.03 10.98 15.54
N LYS A 88 -9.11 12.16 16.15
CA LYS A 88 -9.26 13.45 15.47
C LYS A 88 -7.94 14.10 15.06
N GLY A 89 -6.81 13.51 15.46
CA GLY A 89 -5.48 14.02 15.17
C GLY A 89 -4.55 14.00 16.39
N ILE A 90 -3.40 14.62 16.23
CA ILE A 90 -2.36 14.75 17.23
C ILE A 90 -2.06 16.23 17.50
N LYS A 91 -1.55 16.59 18.70
CA LYS A 91 -1.12 17.95 19.00
C LYS A 91 0.12 18.36 18.21
N ALA A 92 1.12 17.47 18.17
CA ALA A 92 2.37 17.70 17.46
C ALA A 92 2.97 16.37 16.97
N SER A 93 3.64 16.41 15.83
CA SER A 93 4.31 15.25 15.24
C SER A 93 5.71 15.06 15.84
N ILE A 94 5.78 14.54 17.06
CA ILE A 94 7.01 14.35 17.84
C ILE A 94 7.36 12.87 17.84
N GLY A 95 8.26 12.45 16.95
CA GLY A 95 8.67 11.06 16.78
C GLY A 95 10.16 10.84 17.06
N THR A 96 10.63 9.59 16.86
CA THR A 96 12.05 9.20 17.01
C THR A 96 12.75 9.02 15.67
N GLY A 97 12.13 9.44 14.59
CA GLY A 97 12.63 9.27 13.22
C GLY A 97 13.74 10.27 12.86
N PRO A 98 14.36 10.10 11.66
CA PRO A 98 15.46 10.95 11.20
C PRO A 98 15.05 12.37 10.84
N TRP A 99 13.78 12.63 10.67
CA TRP A 99 13.22 13.90 10.22
C TRP A 99 12.20 14.46 11.21
N ILE A 100 12.17 15.78 11.37
CA ILE A 100 11.21 16.56 12.14
C ILE A 100 10.31 17.32 11.17
N LEU A 101 8.99 17.23 11.35
CA LEU A 101 8.04 18.05 10.60
C LEU A 101 8.16 19.51 11.10
N LYS A 102 8.69 20.38 10.25
CA LYS A 102 8.91 21.81 10.52
C LYS A 102 7.67 22.63 10.19
N GLU A 103 7.09 22.35 9.04
CA GLU A 103 5.91 23.07 8.53
C GLU A 103 5.05 22.13 7.70
N HIS A 104 3.74 22.33 7.76
CA HIS A 104 2.79 21.59 6.94
C HIS A 104 1.64 22.50 6.54
N LYS A 105 1.41 22.63 5.24
CA LYS A 105 0.24 23.25 4.68
C LYS A 105 -0.59 22.20 3.95
N LYS A 106 -1.80 21.96 4.47
CA LYS A 106 -2.66 20.91 3.95
C LYS A 106 -2.88 21.08 2.45
N ASP A 107 -2.77 19.95 1.71
CA ASP A 107 -2.96 19.85 0.26
C ASP A 107 -1.96 20.67 -0.59
N GLU A 108 -0.92 21.25 0.02
CA GLU A 108 0.13 22.00 -0.69
C GLU A 108 1.52 21.41 -0.47
N TYR A 109 2.03 21.39 0.78
CA TYR A 109 3.37 20.89 1.07
C TYR A 109 3.59 20.49 2.52
N ALA A 110 4.69 19.76 2.74
CA ALA A 110 5.26 19.51 4.06
C ALA A 110 6.77 19.70 4.01
N ILE A 111 7.34 20.42 5.00
CA ILE A 111 8.77 20.68 5.15
C ILE A 111 9.28 19.89 6.34
N PHE A 112 10.34 19.15 6.11
CA PHE A 112 11.02 18.35 7.13
C PHE A 112 12.46 18.79 7.26
N GLU A 113 12.94 18.91 8.50
CA GLU A 113 14.35 19.17 8.84
C GLU A 113 14.98 17.97 9.53
N LYS A 114 16.30 17.88 9.53
CA LYS A 114 17.07 16.85 10.20
C LYS A 114 16.76 16.79 11.70
N ASN A 115 16.52 15.61 12.24
CA ASN A 115 16.41 15.39 13.67
C ASN A 115 17.81 15.28 14.30
N PRO A 116 18.28 16.26 15.10
CA PRO A 116 19.58 16.20 15.75
C PRO A 116 19.69 15.07 16.77
N ASN A 117 18.52 14.62 17.33
CA ASN A 117 18.42 13.57 18.32
C ASN A 117 18.26 12.18 17.72
N TYR A 118 18.33 12.06 16.38
CA TYR A 118 18.14 10.76 15.74
C TYR A 118 19.23 9.77 16.15
N TRP A 119 18.78 8.60 16.60
CA TRP A 119 19.61 7.53 17.16
C TRP A 119 20.30 6.63 16.12
N GLY A 120 19.94 6.75 14.85
CA GLY A 120 20.51 6.01 13.72
C GLY A 120 21.52 6.83 12.94
N GLU A 121 21.79 6.39 11.72
CA GLU A 121 22.63 7.14 10.77
C GLU A 121 21.94 8.44 10.38
N LYS A 122 22.67 9.55 10.52
CA LYS A 122 22.10 10.87 10.27
C LYS A 122 21.83 11.10 8.79
N PRO A 123 20.70 11.73 8.43
CA PRO A 123 20.43 12.11 7.06
C PRO A 123 21.54 12.98 6.46
N LEU A 124 21.86 12.76 5.20
CA LEU A 124 22.82 13.58 4.47
C LEU A 124 22.25 14.93 4.07
N LEU A 125 20.94 14.99 3.77
CA LEU A 125 20.23 16.22 3.46
C LEU A 125 19.85 16.98 4.73
N ASP A 126 19.84 18.30 4.67
CA ASP A 126 19.44 19.15 5.80
C ASP A 126 17.94 19.36 5.88
N GLU A 127 17.28 19.40 4.72
CA GLU A 127 15.85 19.63 4.59
C GLU A 127 15.26 18.78 3.46
N VAL A 128 14.00 18.36 3.61
CA VAL A 128 13.21 17.70 2.56
C VAL A 128 11.86 18.40 2.46
N ILE A 129 11.51 18.86 1.26
CA ILE A 129 10.23 19.50 0.96
C ILE A 129 9.40 18.54 0.13
N ILE A 130 8.26 18.10 0.65
CA ILE A 130 7.30 17.30 -0.09
C ILE A 130 6.21 18.21 -0.62
N LYS A 131 6.14 18.40 -1.93
CA LYS A 131 5.08 19.16 -2.61
C LYS A 131 3.94 18.24 -3.04
N ILE A 132 2.70 18.70 -2.85
CA ILE A 132 1.51 17.99 -3.30
C ILE A 132 1.04 18.62 -4.61
N ILE A 133 1.26 17.92 -5.72
CA ILE A 133 0.88 18.35 -7.07
C ILE A 133 -0.04 17.26 -7.63
N PRO A 134 -1.37 17.46 -7.64
CA PRO A 134 -2.33 16.43 -8.01
C PRO A 134 -2.24 15.99 -9.47
N ASP A 135 -1.99 16.94 -10.38
CA ASP A 135 -1.93 16.69 -11.81
C ASP A 135 -0.58 16.11 -12.25
N ALA A 136 -0.59 15.00 -12.99
CA ALA A 136 0.59 14.26 -13.38
C ALA A 136 1.45 15.01 -14.42
N GLU A 137 0.82 15.69 -15.36
CA GLU A 137 1.50 16.45 -16.41
C GLU A 137 2.19 17.69 -15.81
N THR A 138 1.51 18.41 -14.93
CA THR A 138 2.09 19.55 -14.19
C THR A 138 3.30 19.10 -13.37
N ARG A 139 3.21 17.93 -12.73
CA ARG A 139 4.32 17.37 -11.95
C ARG A 139 5.53 17.04 -12.83
N ALA A 140 5.29 16.44 -14.01
CA ALA A 140 6.34 16.14 -14.97
C ALA A 140 7.01 17.42 -15.48
N LEU A 141 6.24 18.45 -15.85
CA LEU A 141 6.77 19.74 -16.30
C LEU A 141 7.62 20.44 -15.24
N GLN A 142 7.18 20.44 -13.97
CA GLN A 142 7.97 21.01 -12.87
C GLN A 142 9.27 20.24 -12.62
N PHE A 143 9.26 18.92 -12.79
CA PHE A 143 10.46 18.09 -12.70
C PHE A 143 11.44 18.42 -13.85
N GLU A 144 10.95 18.54 -15.07
CA GLU A 144 11.77 18.91 -16.24
C GLU A 144 12.36 20.33 -16.13
N ALA A 145 11.60 21.25 -15.52
CA ALA A 145 12.04 22.61 -15.23
C ALA A 145 13.06 22.70 -14.08
N GLY A 146 13.30 21.61 -13.33
CA GLY A 146 14.19 21.60 -12.16
C GLY A 146 13.56 22.19 -10.90
N GLU A 147 12.23 22.34 -10.85
CA GLU A 147 11.51 22.77 -9.64
C GLU A 147 11.25 21.62 -8.67
N LEU A 148 11.44 20.38 -9.13
CA LEU A 148 11.41 19.15 -8.35
C LEU A 148 12.69 18.36 -8.61
N ASP A 149 13.30 17.87 -7.54
CA ASP A 149 14.49 17.02 -7.61
C ASP A 149 14.13 15.55 -7.81
N MET A 150 12.95 15.13 -7.37
CA MET A 150 12.51 13.72 -7.43
C MET A 150 10.98 13.59 -7.51
N ILE A 151 10.54 12.65 -8.32
CA ILE A 151 9.17 12.13 -8.29
C ILE A 151 9.24 10.69 -7.78
N TYR A 152 8.59 10.41 -6.65
CA TYR A 152 8.62 9.10 -6.00
C TYR A 152 7.23 8.59 -5.70
N GLY A 153 6.86 7.45 -6.28
CA GLY A 153 5.60 6.76 -6.03
C GLY A 153 4.98 6.17 -7.29
N ASN A 154 3.99 5.32 -7.11
CA ASN A 154 3.26 4.68 -8.20
C ASN A 154 2.16 5.62 -8.73
N GLY A 155 2.00 5.68 -10.06
CA GLY A 155 0.94 6.44 -10.73
C GLY A 155 1.08 7.97 -10.65
N LEU A 156 2.26 8.48 -10.29
CA LEU A 156 2.51 9.93 -10.18
C LEU A 156 2.82 10.60 -11.51
N ILE A 157 3.30 9.86 -12.51
CA ILE A 157 3.46 10.27 -13.91
C ILE A 157 2.96 9.15 -14.81
N SER A 158 2.68 9.45 -16.07
CA SER A 158 2.27 8.45 -17.04
C SER A 158 3.39 7.44 -17.34
N TYR A 159 3.05 6.24 -17.75
CA TYR A 159 4.06 5.25 -18.17
C TYR A 159 4.85 5.72 -19.39
N ASP A 160 4.23 6.48 -20.30
CA ASP A 160 4.90 7.06 -21.47
C ASP A 160 5.95 8.09 -21.05
N THR A 161 5.61 9.00 -20.14
CA THR A 161 6.53 9.98 -19.55
C THR A 161 7.68 9.29 -18.82
N PHE A 162 7.40 8.28 -18.00
CA PHE A 162 8.44 7.53 -17.31
C PHE A 162 9.40 6.85 -18.29
N LYS A 163 8.86 6.25 -19.34
CA LYS A 163 9.66 5.58 -20.37
C LYS A 163 10.52 6.57 -21.17
N SER A 164 10.03 7.78 -21.44
CA SER A 164 10.84 8.83 -22.06
C SER A 164 12.03 9.22 -21.19
N TYR A 165 11.84 9.31 -19.86
CA TYR A 165 12.93 9.57 -18.92
C TYR A 165 13.95 8.43 -18.84
N GLN A 166 13.53 7.16 -18.99
CA GLN A 166 14.45 6.02 -19.07
C GLN A 166 15.38 6.10 -20.28
N GLY A 167 14.92 6.69 -21.38
CA GLY A 167 15.68 6.88 -22.63
C GLY A 167 16.61 8.10 -22.63
N ASP A 168 16.51 8.97 -21.64
CA ASP A 168 17.27 10.24 -21.57
C ASP A 168 18.29 10.18 -20.42
N SER A 169 19.59 10.31 -20.75
CA SER A 169 20.70 10.31 -19.80
C SER A 169 20.66 11.46 -18.78
N LYS A 170 19.84 12.49 -19.01
CA LYS A 170 19.61 13.59 -18.08
C LYS A 170 18.92 13.12 -16.78
N TYR A 171 18.17 12.04 -16.85
CA TYR A 171 17.35 11.56 -15.72
C TYR A 171 17.84 10.22 -15.19
N GLN A 172 17.73 10.02 -13.89
CA GLN A 172 17.85 8.72 -13.25
C GLN A 172 16.48 8.14 -12.98
N THR A 173 16.27 6.91 -13.39
CA THR A 173 15.00 6.21 -13.17
C THR A 173 15.24 4.87 -12.45
N ALA A 174 14.32 4.51 -11.56
CA ALA A 174 14.33 3.22 -10.87
C ALA A 174 12.92 2.64 -10.76
N ILE A 175 12.80 1.33 -10.86
CA ILE A 175 11.57 0.59 -10.63
C ILE A 175 11.85 -0.39 -9.49
N SER A 176 11.01 -0.36 -8.45
CA SER A 176 11.10 -1.33 -7.36
C SER A 176 10.62 -2.72 -7.81
N GLU A 177 11.01 -3.75 -7.07
CA GLU A 177 10.35 -5.05 -7.20
C GLU A 177 8.84 -4.91 -6.88
N PRO A 178 7.97 -5.72 -7.53
CA PRO A 178 6.54 -5.65 -7.32
C PRO A 178 6.18 -6.00 -5.88
N MET A 179 5.36 -5.18 -5.24
CA MET A 179 4.87 -5.38 -3.88
C MET A 179 3.36 -5.59 -3.81
N SER A 180 2.67 -5.35 -4.90
CA SER A 180 1.21 -5.50 -5.00
C SER A 180 0.81 -6.01 -6.38
N THR A 181 -0.36 -6.61 -6.45
CA THR A 181 -0.93 -7.12 -7.70
C THR A 181 -2.19 -6.34 -8.03
N ARG A 182 -2.24 -5.80 -9.25
CA ARG A 182 -3.47 -5.26 -9.82
C ARG A 182 -4.36 -6.43 -10.24
N LEU A 183 -5.56 -6.47 -9.72
CA LEU A 183 -6.47 -7.59 -9.97
C LEU A 183 -7.88 -7.11 -10.25
N LEU A 184 -8.63 -7.95 -10.96
CA LEU A 184 -10.06 -7.80 -11.16
C LEU A 184 -10.79 -8.77 -10.22
N MET A 185 -11.56 -8.22 -9.29
CA MET A 185 -12.37 -9.02 -8.37
C MET A 185 -13.76 -9.28 -8.94
N PHE A 186 -14.19 -10.53 -8.91
CA PHE A 186 -15.52 -10.92 -9.33
C PHE A 186 -16.46 -10.98 -8.12
N ASN A 187 -17.65 -10.38 -8.24
CA ASN A 187 -18.71 -10.66 -7.30
C ASN A 187 -19.26 -12.07 -7.57
N THR A 188 -18.97 -13.00 -6.66
CA THR A 188 -19.35 -14.41 -6.80
C THR A 188 -20.68 -14.75 -6.14
N THR A 189 -21.34 -13.79 -5.51
CA THR A 189 -22.59 -14.01 -4.76
C THR A 189 -23.84 -13.53 -5.47
N SER A 190 -23.69 -12.71 -6.51
CA SER A 190 -24.81 -12.15 -7.26
C SER A 190 -24.46 -11.87 -8.72
N GLY A 191 -25.49 -11.70 -9.56
CA GLY A 191 -25.34 -11.43 -10.99
C GLY A 191 -24.79 -12.62 -11.78
N VAL A 192 -24.43 -12.37 -13.02
CA VAL A 192 -24.00 -13.43 -13.95
C VAL A 192 -22.68 -14.08 -13.54
N LEU A 193 -21.83 -13.39 -12.79
CA LEU A 193 -20.54 -13.92 -12.31
C LEU A 193 -20.65 -14.84 -11.09
N ASN A 194 -21.88 -15.13 -10.60
CA ASN A 194 -22.11 -16.24 -9.70
C ASN A 194 -21.79 -17.59 -10.38
N ASP A 195 -21.97 -17.69 -11.71
CA ASP A 195 -21.58 -18.87 -12.47
C ASP A 195 -20.04 -18.93 -12.61
N ILE A 196 -19.45 -20.04 -12.13
CA ILE A 196 -18.00 -20.25 -12.21
C ILE A 196 -17.49 -20.34 -13.66
N ASN A 197 -18.31 -20.82 -14.58
CA ASN A 197 -17.92 -20.93 -15.98
C ASN A 197 -17.72 -19.55 -16.61
N LEU A 198 -18.55 -18.56 -16.26
CA LEU A 198 -18.35 -17.19 -16.74
C LEU A 198 -17.07 -16.55 -16.15
N ARG A 199 -16.70 -16.90 -14.93
CA ARG A 199 -15.41 -16.45 -14.35
C ARG A 199 -14.23 -17.08 -15.10
N TYR A 200 -14.29 -18.37 -15.42
CA TYR A 200 -13.28 -19.01 -16.27
C TYR A 200 -13.24 -18.40 -17.66
N ALA A 201 -14.38 -18.11 -18.26
CA ALA A 201 -14.45 -17.47 -19.56
C ALA A 201 -13.70 -16.14 -19.57
N LEU A 202 -13.94 -15.26 -18.58
CA LEU A 202 -13.25 -13.99 -18.44
C LEU A 202 -11.74 -14.16 -18.22
N THR A 203 -11.35 -15.14 -17.41
CA THR A 203 -9.94 -15.44 -17.15
C THR A 203 -9.21 -15.83 -18.44
N TYR A 204 -9.80 -16.71 -19.26
CA TYR A 204 -9.22 -17.10 -20.54
C TYR A 204 -9.31 -16.01 -21.62
N ALA A 205 -10.28 -15.11 -21.55
CA ALA A 205 -10.42 -13.98 -22.48
C ALA A 205 -9.48 -12.80 -22.18
N THR A 206 -8.83 -12.79 -21.01
CA THR A 206 -7.96 -11.69 -20.61
C THR A 206 -6.53 -11.91 -21.10
N ASP A 207 -6.10 -11.12 -22.09
CA ASP A 207 -4.70 -11.10 -22.56
C ASP A 207 -3.85 -10.20 -21.65
N LYS A 208 -3.36 -10.78 -20.56
CA LYS A 208 -2.50 -10.09 -19.59
C LYS A 208 -1.22 -9.56 -20.22
N LYS A 209 -0.68 -10.27 -21.22
CA LYS A 209 0.54 -9.86 -21.93
C LYS A 209 0.29 -8.64 -22.78
N ALA A 210 -0.77 -8.63 -23.57
CA ALA A 210 -1.14 -7.47 -24.40
C ALA A 210 -1.44 -6.23 -23.54
N ILE A 211 -2.09 -6.41 -22.37
CA ILE A 211 -2.31 -5.31 -21.41
C ILE A 211 -0.97 -4.78 -20.90
N SER A 212 -0.07 -5.66 -20.47
CA SER A 212 1.25 -5.26 -19.96
C SER A 212 2.06 -4.50 -21.02
N GLU A 213 2.19 -5.08 -22.22
CA GLU A 213 3.04 -4.52 -23.28
C GLU A 213 2.40 -3.31 -23.97
N GLY A 214 1.09 -3.37 -24.27
CA GLY A 214 0.40 -2.37 -25.08
C GLY A 214 -0.15 -1.18 -24.29
N ILE A 215 -0.54 -1.38 -23.03
CA ILE A 215 -1.16 -0.33 -22.20
C ILE A 215 -0.20 0.17 -21.12
N LEU A 216 0.58 -0.75 -20.52
CA LEU A 216 1.43 -0.46 -19.37
C LEU A 216 2.92 -0.35 -19.76
N ASN A 217 3.22 -0.29 -21.06
CA ASN A 217 4.58 -0.16 -21.63
C ASN A 217 5.59 -1.20 -21.11
N GLY A 218 5.11 -2.38 -20.68
CA GLY A 218 5.93 -3.44 -20.10
C GLY A 218 6.46 -3.16 -18.68
N ILE A 219 6.05 -2.08 -18.05
CA ILE A 219 6.47 -1.67 -16.70
C ILE A 219 5.84 -2.59 -15.64
N GLU A 220 4.55 -2.84 -15.75
CA GLU A 220 3.87 -3.83 -14.90
C GLU A 220 3.90 -5.19 -15.59
N LYS A 221 4.37 -6.21 -14.87
CA LYS A 221 4.46 -7.58 -15.39
C LYS A 221 3.17 -8.35 -15.19
N PRO A 222 2.78 -9.26 -16.11
CA PRO A 222 1.65 -10.16 -15.88
C PRO A 222 1.83 -10.96 -14.57
N ALA A 223 0.76 -11.08 -13.79
CA ALA A 223 0.73 -11.84 -12.55
C ALA A 223 -0.19 -13.07 -12.67
N ASP A 224 0.21 -14.17 -12.03
CA ASP A 224 -0.55 -15.42 -11.96
C ASP A 224 -1.03 -15.73 -10.55
N THR A 225 -0.60 -14.95 -9.57
CA THR A 225 -0.96 -15.06 -8.16
C THR A 225 -1.29 -13.68 -7.59
N ILE A 226 -2.06 -13.67 -6.48
CA ILE A 226 -2.42 -12.43 -5.77
C ILE A 226 -1.17 -11.78 -5.15
N PHE A 227 -0.23 -12.60 -4.66
CA PHE A 227 0.98 -12.13 -4.02
C PHE A 227 2.14 -12.16 -5.02
N ALA A 228 2.97 -11.13 -5.00
CA ALA A 228 4.16 -11.08 -5.83
C ALA A 228 5.14 -12.23 -5.46
N PRO A 229 5.80 -12.86 -6.45
CA PRO A 229 6.66 -14.05 -6.20
C PRO A 229 7.86 -13.79 -5.29
N ASN A 230 8.27 -12.54 -5.13
CA ASN A 230 9.35 -12.10 -4.24
C ASN A 230 8.92 -11.92 -2.77
N MET A 231 7.62 -12.02 -2.48
CA MET A 231 7.13 -11.93 -1.10
C MET A 231 7.39 -13.25 -0.34
N PRO A 232 7.68 -13.18 0.96
CA PRO A 232 7.81 -14.38 1.79
C PRO A 232 6.55 -15.27 1.69
N HIS A 233 6.76 -16.58 1.57
CA HIS A 233 5.69 -17.59 1.51
C HIS A 233 4.72 -17.49 0.32
N SER A 234 4.97 -16.60 -0.65
CA SER A 234 4.11 -16.41 -1.83
C SER A 234 4.39 -17.38 -2.98
N LYS A 235 5.53 -18.06 -2.96
CA LYS A 235 5.91 -18.97 -4.06
C LYS A 235 4.95 -20.16 -4.11
N GLN A 236 4.17 -20.23 -5.16
CA GLN A 236 3.23 -21.32 -5.42
C GLN A 236 3.52 -21.92 -6.80
N ASP A 237 3.44 -23.23 -6.89
CA ASP A 237 3.55 -23.95 -8.16
C ASP A 237 2.16 -24.04 -8.81
N LEU A 238 1.66 -22.90 -9.28
CA LEU A 238 0.37 -22.80 -9.96
C LEU A 238 0.60 -22.80 -11.47
N LYS A 239 -0.24 -23.56 -12.18
CA LYS A 239 -0.28 -23.51 -13.64
C LYS A 239 -1.04 -22.24 -14.07
N PRO A 240 -0.40 -21.30 -14.79
CA PRO A 240 -1.05 -20.08 -15.23
C PRO A 240 -2.23 -20.34 -16.16
N PHE A 241 -3.22 -19.48 -16.11
CA PHE A 241 -4.24 -19.42 -17.14
C PHE A 241 -3.68 -18.67 -18.35
N GLU A 242 -3.56 -19.37 -19.47
CA GLU A 242 -3.13 -18.78 -20.72
C GLU A 242 -4.30 -18.09 -21.43
N TYR A 243 -4.04 -16.97 -22.10
CA TYR A 243 -5.02 -16.34 -22.97
C TYR A 243 -5.48 -17.31 -24.07
N ASN A 244 -6.78 -17.58 -24.15
CA ASN A 244 -7.34 -18.54 -25.09
C ASN A 244 -8.84 -18.27 -25.33
N LEU A 245 -9.14 -17.60 -26.45
CA LEU A 245 -10.51 -17.24 -26.79
C LEU A 245 -11.42 -18.45 -27.08
N ASP A 246 -10.89 -19.55 -27.59
CA ASP A 246 -11.72 -20.74 -27.85
C ASP A 246 -12.15 -21.40 -26.52
N LYS A 247 -11.25 -21.47 -25.55
CA LYS A 247 -11.63 -21.87 -24.20
C LYS A 247 -12.62 -20.91 -23.54
N ALA A 248 -12.43 -19.61 -23.75
CA ALA A 248 -13.37 -18.63 -23.23
C ALA A 248 -14.78 -18.84 -23.78
N LYS A 249 -14.92 -19.08 -25.08
CA LYS A 249 -16.20 -19.42 -25.74
C LYS A 249 -16.80 -20.72 -25.18
N GLU A 250 -15.99 -21.78 -25.08
CA GLU A 250 -16.41 -23.06 -24.50
C GLU A 250 -17.02 -22.88 -23.09
N TYR A 251 -16.40 -22.05 -22.25
CA TYR A 251 -16.88 -21.77 -20.92
C TYR A 251 -18.16 -20.91 -20.89
N ILE A 252 -18.31 -19.97 -21.84
CA ILE A 252 -19.56 -19.22 -22.00
C ILE A 252 -20.72 -20.18 -22.37
N GLU A 253 -20.44 -21.11 -23.27
CA GLU A 253 -21.42 -22.13 -23.68
C GLU A 253 -21.75 -23.09 -22.53
N LYS A 254 -20.77 -23.50 -21.72
CA LYS A 254 -21.00 -24.29 -20.48
C LYS A 254 -21.89 -23.58 -19.45
N ALA A 255 -21.85 -22.25 -19.43
CA ALA A 255 -22.75 -21.45 -18.62
C ALA A 255 -24.19 -21.37 -19.19
N GLY A 256 -24.41 -21.95 -20.36
CA GLY A 256 -25.72 -22.03 -21.04
C GLY A 256 -26.00 -20.87 -21.99
N TYR A 257 -25.02 -20.01 -22.28
CA TYR A 257 -25.15 -18.96 -23.25
C TYR A 257 -24.81 -19.47 -24.66
N LYS A 258 -25.51 -18.95 -25.64
CA LYS A 258 -25.25 -19.23 -27.07
C LYS A 258 -25.01 -17.96 -27.82
N MET A 259 -24.19 -18.04 -28.84
CA MET A 259 -23.95 -16.89 -29.72
C MET A 259 -25.22 -16.55 -30.51
N GLY A 260 -25.77 -15.38 -30.30
CA GLY A 260 -26.84 -14.79 -31.08
C GLY A 260 -26.30 -14.11 -32.34
N LYS A 261 -26.99 -13.06 -32.83
CA LYS A 261 -26.50 -12.32 -34.02
C LYS A 261 -25.21 -11.57 -33.75
N GLU A 262 -25.11 -10.94 -32.57
CA GLU A 262 -23.99 -10.07 -32.21
C GLU A 262 -23.42 -10.38 -30.82
N PHE A 263 -24.26 -10.88 -29.91
CA PHE A 263 -23.92 -11.10 -28.51
C PHE A 263 -24.28 -12.51 -28.04
N TYR A 264 -23.64 -12.95 -26.96
CA TYR A 264 -24.06 -14.18 -26.28
C TYR A 264 -25.37 -13.96 -25.53
N GLU A 265 -26.28 -14.90 -25.66
CA GLU A 265 -27.64 -14.86 -25.10
C GLU A 265 -27.99 -16.14 -24.36
N LYS A 266 -28.80 -16.03 -23.31
CA LYS A 266 -29.40 -17.12 -22.56
C LYS A 266 -30.82 -16.71 -22.20
N ASP A 267 -31.82 -17.58 -22.55
CA ASP A 267 -33.23 -17.34 -22.26
C ASP A 267 -33.74 -15.97 -22.77
N GLY A 268 -33.24 -15.53 -23.93
CA GLY A 268 -33.61 -14.26 -24.55
C GLY A 268 -32.94 -13.03 -23.90
N GLN A 269 -32.01 -13.23 -22.98
CA GLN A 269 -31.24 -12.16 -22.33
C GLN A 269 -29.79 -12.14 -22.80
N ILE A 270 -29.31 -10.96 -23.21
CA ILE A 270 -27.91 -10.73 -23.61
C ILE A 270 -27.00 -10.85 -22.38
N LEU A 271 -25.87 -11.54 -22.54
CA LEU A 271 -24.81 -11.57 -21.52
C LEU A 271 -24.24 -10.15 -21.33
N THR A 272 -24.58 -9.57 -20.21
CA THR A 272 -24.12 -8.22 -19.86
C THR A 272 -23.25 -8.25 -18.59
N LEU A 273 -22.10 -7.61 -18.67
CA LEU A 273 -21.18 -7.40 -17.54
C LEU A 273 -21.15 -5.90 -17.21
N VAL A 274 -21.28 -5.58 -15.94
CA VAL A 274 -21.16 -4.20 -15.45
C VAL A 274 -19.77 -4.03 -14.82
N PHE A 275 -19.02 -3.10 -15.37
CA PHE A 275 -17.73 -2.67 -14.86
C PHE A 275 -17.93 -1.33 -14.13
N PRO A 276 -17.47 -1.18 -12.87
CA PRO A 276 -17.55 0.08 -12.15
C PRO A 276 -16.58 1.13 -12.68
#